data_844cdc2fa7a6e931c837376f76ec3a95
#
_entry.id   844cdc2fa7a6e931c837376f76ec3a95
#
_cell.length_a   1.000
_cell.length_b   1.000
_cell.length_c   1.000
_cell.angle_alpha   90.00
_cell.angle_beta   90.00
_cell.angle_gamma   90.00
#
_symmetry.space_group_name_H-M   'P 1'
#
loop_
_entity.id
_entity.type
_entity.pdbx_description
1 polymer ?
#
loop_
_entity_poly.entity_id
_entity_poly.type
_entity_poly.pdbx_seq_one_letter_code
_entity_poly.pdbx_strand_id
1 'polypeptide(L)'
;PGCDGPIQICGYFKNTEEAGRKPYGRHVPHSVPEIAEYDEADYENCPYSNRFWTAPSRKISNDNSKVKEIKEFILQNYDRIIYVLEKSCDLKFSGKAILGMLEMYIDNEAWTYRNTRKHNIPWILGEADVARYLLGQKVKKDTLLYEAISKEKSVLLSECKDPNYVRVSKDGKQFMPIMFHFYHHYFIR
;
A
#
# COMPACT_ATOMS: atom_id res chain seq x y z
N PRO A 1 10.29 -8.49 -18.34
CA PRO A 1 10.42 -9.15 -17.04
C PRO A 1 9.16 -9.14 -16.18
N GLY A 2 8.05 -8.52 -16.61
CA GLY A 2 6.80 -8.49 -15.85
C GLY A 2 5.70 -9.34 -16.43
N CYS A 3 5.65 -9.48 -17.74
CA CYS A 3 4.59 -10.20 -18.45
C CYS A 3 5.05 -10.86 -19.76
N ASP A 4 6.32 -10.79 -20.10
CA ASP A 4 6.91 -11.27 -21.35
C ASP A 4 6.15 -10.81 -22.64
N GLY A 5 5.21 -9.89 -22.49
CA GLY A 5 4.43 -9.32 -23.58
C GLY A 5 5.21 -8.32 -24.42
N PRO A 6 4.74 -8.04 -25.65
CA PRO A 6 5.42 -7.15 -26.57
C PRO A 6 5.49 -5.72 -26.08
N ILE A 7 6.66 -5.09 -26.19
CA ILE A 7 6.94 -3.72 -25.75
C ILE A 7 7.49 -2.91 -26.91
N GLN A 8 6.93 -1.74 -27.13
CA GLN A 8 7.45 -0.73 -28.04
C GLN A 8 8.30 0.29 -27.28
N ILE A 9 9.52 0.54 -27.72
CA ILE A 9 10.37 1.58 -27.17
C ILE A 9 9.96 2.92 -27.80
N CYS A 10 9.52 3.84 -26.95
CA CYS A 10 9.11 5.19 -27.33
C CYS A 10 10.21 6.20 -27.01
N GLY A 11 10.49 7.10 -27.96
CA GLY A 11 11.45 8.20 -27.77
C GLY A 11 12.93 7.83 -27.90
N TYR A 12 13.26 6.62 -28.38
CA TYR A 12 14.64 6.14 -28.47
C TYR A 12 15.53 7.00 -29.40
N PHE A 13 14.97 7.48 -30.51
CA PHE A 13 15.67 8.31 -31.49
C PHE A 13 15.54 9.82 -31.26
N LYS A 14 14.87 10.24 -30.19
CA LYS A 14 14.72 11.66 -29.88
C LYS A 14 15.82 12.10 -28.92
N ASN A 15 16.44 13.25 -29.21
CA ASN A 15 17.40 13.85 -28.32
C ASN A 15 16.69 14.18 -26.97
N THR A 16 17.23 13.74 -25.85
CA THR A 16 16.62 13.88 -24.53
C THR A 16 16.43 15.35 -24.14
N GLU A 17 17.27 16.24 -24.66
CA GLU A 17 17.19 17.69 -24.43
C GLU A 17 16.00 18.33 -25.16
N GLU A 18 15.66 17.83 -26.36
CA GLU A 18 14.54 18.35 -27.17
C GLU A 18 13.20 17.72 -26.78
N ALA A 19 13.20 16.47 -26.30
CA ALA A 19 11.98 15.72 -26.03
C ALA A 19 11.43 15.92 -24.59
N GLY A 20 12.22 16.47 -23.67
CA GLY A 20 11.83 16.66 -22.27
C GLY A 20 11.50 15.38 -21.50
N ARG A 21 11.63 14.19 -22.11
CA ARG A 21 11.34 12.89 -21.52
C ARG A 21 12.37 11.85 -21.93
N LYS A 22 12.77 11.03 -20.97
CA LYS A 22 13.63 9.86 -21.22
C LYS A 22 12.88 8.81 -22.06
N PRO A 23 13.59 8.03 -22.88
CA PRO A 23 13.01 6.89 -23.57
C PRO A 23 12.31 5.94 -22.58
N TYR A 24 11.17 5.39 -22.97
CA TYR A 24 10.38 4.47 -22.14
C TYR A 24 9.79 3.35 -22.99
N GLY A 25 9.51 2.20 -22.32
CA GLY A 25 8.79 1.09 -22.91
C GLY A 25 7.29 1.25 -22.74
N ARG A 26 6.53 0.99 -23.80
CA ARG A 26 5.05 0.94 -23.78
C ARG A 26 4.59 -0.43 -24.24
N HIS A 27 3.69 -1.06 -23.52
CA HIS A 27 3.06 -2.29 -23.95
C HIS A 27 2.27 -2.10 -25.25
N VAL A 28 2.35 -3.11 -26.10
CA VAL A 28 1.58 -3.20 -27.34
C VAL A 28 0.43 -4.17 -27.11
N PRO A 29 -0.83 -3.79 -27.36
CA PRO A 29 -2.00 -4.62 -27.05
C PRO A 29 -2.32 -5.64 -28.17
N HIS A 30 -1.31 -6.20 -28.80
CA HIS A 30 -1.39 -7.25 -29.81
C HIS A 30 -0.06 -7.97 -29.91
N SER A 31 -0.09 -9.21 -30.36
CA SER A 31 1.12 -10.01 -30.60
C SER A 31 1.96 -9.40 -31.72
N VAL A 32 3.28 -9.50 -31.56
CA VAL A 32 4.26 -9.11 -32.61
C VAL A 32 4.89 -10.41 -33.10
N PRO A 33 4.65 -10.81 -34.36
CA PRO A 33 5.15 -12.07 -34.90
C PRO A 33 6.68 -12.21 -34.68
N GLU A 34 7.11 -13.40 -34.34
CA GLU A 34 8.51 -13.77 -34.09
C GLU A 34 9.21 -13.04 -32.93
N ILE A 35 8.51 -12.13 -32.21
CA ILE A 35 9.09 -11.35 -31.11
C ILE A 35 8.43 -11.71 -29.79
N ALA A 36 7.13 -11.52 -29.66
CA ALA A 36 6.40 -11.80 -28.42
C ALA A 36 4.90 -11.97 -28.67
N GLU A 37 4.28 -12.89 -27.96
CA GLU A 37 2.85 -13.07 -27.94
C GLU A 37 2.21 -12.11 -26.92
N TYR A 38 1.03 -11.60 -27.28
CA TYR A 38 0.22 -10.80 -26.37
C TYR A 38 -0.77 -11.70 -25.66
N ASP A 39 -0.69 -11.75 -24.36
CA ASP A 39 -1.71 -12.31 -23.47
C ASP A 39 -2.37 -11.20 -22.66
N GLU A 40 -3.69 -11.09 -22.72
CA GLU A 40 -4.42 -10.02 -22.03
C GLU A 40 -4.32 -10.17 -20.51
N ALA A 41 -4.36 -11.41 -20.00
CA ALA A 41 -4.27 -11.66 -18.57
C ALA A 41 -2.88 -11.31 -18.04
N ASP A 42 -1.82 -11.64 -18.77
CA ASP A 42 -0.45 -11.28 -18.42
C ASP A 42 -0.20 -9.77 -18.53
N TYR A 43 -0.74 -9.13 -19.57
CA TYR A 43 -0.70 -7.67 -19.70
C TYR A 43 -1.45 -6.98 -18.56
N GLU A 44 -2.62 -7.47 -18.23
CA GLU A 44 -3.42 -6.94 -17.13
C GLU A 44 -2.76 -7.14 -15.77
N ASN A 45 -2.00 -8.20 -15.59
CA ASN A 45 -1.23 -8.50 -14.38
C ASN A 45 0.14 -7.83 -14.34
N CYS A 46 0.57 -7.23 -15.43
CA CYS A 46 1.89 -6.60 -15.50
C CYS A 46 1.95 -5.34 -14.63
N PRO A 47 2.94 -5.23 -13.72
CA PRO A 47 3.10 -4.06 -12.88
C PRO A 47 3.47 -2.79 -13.67
N TYR A 48 3.87 -2.93 -14.93
CA TYR A 48 4.25 -1.82 -15.81
C TYR A 48 3.16 -1.47 -16.83
N SER A 49 1.99 -2.13 -16.79
CA SER A 49 0.89 -1.77 -17.69
C SER A 49 0.21 -0.47 -17.23
N ASN A 50 -0.15 0.41 -18.18
CA ASN A 50 -0.87 1.65 -17.85
C ASN A 50 -2.27 1.40 -17.26
N ARG A 51 -2.86 0.23 -17.51
CA ARG A 51 -4.14 -0.18 -16.89
C ARG A 51 -4.04 -0.37 -15.38
N PHE A 52 -2.82 -0.53 -14.87
CA PHE A 52 -2.54 -0.62 -13.44
C PHE A 52 -3.09 0.60 -12.66
N TRP A 53 -3.08 1.78 -13.27
CA TRP A 53 -3.52 3.03 -12.65
C TRP A 53 -5.01 3.35 -12.85
N THR A 54 -5.64 2.76 -13.86
CA THR A 54 -6.99 3.16 -14.28
C THR A 54 -8.11 2.26 -13.76
N ALA A 55 -7.80 1.08 -13.20
CA ALA A 55 -8.79 0.15 -12.67
C ALA A 55 -8.35 -0.48 -11.33
N PRO A 56 -8.29 0.31 -10.24
CA PRO A 56 -7.87 -0.19 -8.93
C PRO A 56 -8.80 -1.28 -8.35
N SER A 57 -10.02 -1.40 -8.88
CA SER A 57 -11.08 -2.25 -8.33
C SER A 57 -11.26 -3.60 -9.02
N ARG A 58 -10.48 -3.95 -10.05
CA ARG A 58 -10.62 -5.26 -10.69
C ARG A 58 -9.98 -6.36 -9.84
N LYS A 59 -10.80 -7.30 -9.41
CA LYS A 59 -10.37 -8.53 -8.73
C LYS A 59 -9.90 -9.56 -9.77
N ILE A 60 -8.87 -10.30 -9.43
CA ILE A 60 -8.37 -11.46 -10.17
C ILE A 60 -8.98 -12.71 -9.54
N SER A 61 -9.17 -13.76 -10.33
CA SER A 61 -9.69 -15.05 -9.82
C SER A 61 -8.80 -15.59 -8.69
N ASN A 62 -9.45 -16.17 -7.68
CA ASN A 62 -8.76 -16.87 -6.58
C ASN A 62 -7.95 -18.09 -7.06
N ASP A 63 -8.22 -18.60 -8.26
CA ASP A 63 -7.47 -19.72 -8.84
C ASP A 63 -6.13 -19.30 -9.45
N ASN A 64 -5.93 -18.00 -9.65
CA ASN A 64 -4.66 -17.47 -10.16
C ASN A 64 -3.51 -17.81 -9.20
N SER A 65 -2.41 -18.28 -9.73
CA SER A 65 -1.23 -18.69 -8.94
C SER A 65 -0.64 -17.55 -8.12
N LYS A 66 -0.59 -16.34 -8.67
CA LYS A 66 -0.08 -15.13 -7.96
C LYS A 66 -1.00 -14.74 -6.80
N VAL A 67 -2.31 -14.90 -6.97
CA VAL A 67 -3.29 -14.64 -5.90
C VAL A 67 -3.11 -15.63 -4.76
N LYS A 68 -2.94 -16.92 -5.07
CA LYS A 68 -2.64 -17.96 -4.07
C LYS A 68 -1.35 -17.68 -3.32
N GLU A 69 -0.30 -17.28 -4.04
CA GLU A 69 0.99 -16.92 -3.45
C GLU A 69 0.88 -15.72 -2.50
N ILE A 70 0.13 -14.68 -2.86
CA ILE A 70 -0.07 -13.49 -2.00
C ILE A 70 -0.89 -13.84 -0.77
N LYS A 71 -1.95 -14.64 -0.94
CA LYS A 71 -2.78 -15.12 0.17
C LYS A 71 -1.95 -15.92 1.18
N GLU A 72 -1.14 -16.85 0.71
CA GLU A 72 -0.26 -17.64 1.55
C GLU A 72 0.79 -16.77 2.23
N PHE A 73 1.39 -15.84 1.49
CA PHE A 73 2.39 -14.92 2.03
C PHE A 73 1.87 -14.10 3.20
N ILE A 74 0.65 -13.53 3.12
CA ILE A 74 0.11 -12.74 4.23
C ILE A 74 -0.21 -13.62 5.44
N LEU A 75 -0.75 -14.82 5.24
CA LEU A 75 -1.06 -15.75 6.32
C LEU A 75 0.19 -16.18 7.10
N GLN A 76 1.32 -16.30 6.41
CA GLN A 76 2.59 -16.70 7.02
C GLN A 76 3.40 -15.55 7.61
N ASN A 77 3.14 -14.30 7.21
CA ASN A 77 4.00 -13.16 7.53
C ASN A 77 3.25 -11.94 8.06
N TYR A 78 2.01 -12.10 8.52
CA TYR A 78 1.18 -10.95 8.94
C TYR A 78 1.84 -10.09 10.04
N ASP A 79 2.56 -10.72 10.97
CA ASP A 79 3.30 -10.06 12.05
C ASP A 79 4.40 -9.13 11.52
N ARG A 80 5.16 -9.61 10.53
CA ARG A 80 6.20 -8.81 9.86
C ARG A 80 5.60 -7.69 9.02
N ILE A 81 4.47 -7.95 8.37
CA ILE A 81 3.74 -6.96 7.57
C ILE A 81 3.25 -5.83 8.47
N ILE A 82 2.65 -6.16 9.61
CA ILE A 82 2.22 -5.18 10.62
C ILE A 82 3.43 -4.42 11.17
N TYR A 83 4.53 -5.09 11.47
CA TYR A 83 5.75 -4.45 11.94
C TYR A 83 6.28 -3.42 10.93
N VAL A 84 6.28 -3.74 9.64
CA VAL A 84 6.69 -2.80 8.57
C VAL A 84 5.77 -1.57 8.55
N LEU A 85 4.46 -1.77 8.63
CA LEU A 85 3.49 -0.68 8.69
C LEU A 85 3.72 0.21 9.91
N GLU A 86 3.85 -0.38 11.10
CA GLU A 86 4.11 0.33 12.36
C GLU A 86 5.39 1.17 12.30
N LYS A 87 6.45 0.61 11.77
CA LYS A 87 7.74 1.31 11.62
C LYS A 87 7.67 2.45 10.62
N SER A 88 6.93 2.28 9.55
CA SER A 88 6.79 3.30 8.52
C SER A 88 5.91 4.48 8.95
N CYS A 89 5.00 4.24 9.90
CA CYS A 89 4.07 5.26 10.40
C CYS A 89 4.46 5.82 11.76
N ASP A 90 5.54 5.37 12.39
CA ASP A 90 5.92 5.69 13.77
C ASP A 90 4.81 5.40 14.79
N LEU A 91 4.04 4.35 14.53
CA LEU A 91 2.91 3.89 15.34
C LEU A 91 3.16 2.51 15.93
N LYS A 92 2.41 2.18 16.99
CA LYS A 92 2.11 0.79 17.39
C LYS A 92 0.60 0.63 17.52
N PHE A 93 0.07 -0.27 16.73
CA PHE A 93 -1.36 -0.56 16.72
C PHE A 93 -1.77 -1.41 17.93
N SER A 94 -2.98 -1.17 18.41
CA SER A 94 -3.60 -2.04 19.41
C SER A 94 -3.95 -3.40 18.77
N GLY A 95 -4.01 -4.47 19.56
CA GLY A 95 -4.43 -5.78 19.06
C GLY A 95 -5.80 -5.75 18.38
N LYS A 96 -6.72 -4.92 18.88
CA LYS A 96 -8.03 -4.72 18.25
C LYS A 96 -7.93 -4.08 16.87
N ALA A 97 -7.05 -3.10 16.70
CA ALA A 97 -6.84 -2.46 15.39
C ALA A 97 -6.19 -3.45 14.40
N ILE A 98 -5.20 -4.22 14.87
CA ILE A 98 -4.55 -5.26 14.03
C ILE A 98 -5.58 -6.29 13.56
N LEU A 99 -6.42 -6.80 14.48
CA LEU A 99 -7.46 -7.76 14.14
C LEU A 99 -8.42 -7.18 13.10
N GLY A 100 -8.93 -5.95 13.33
CA GLY A 100 -9.85 -5.32 12.39
C GLY A 100 -9.23 -5.03 11.01
N MET A 101 -7.92 -4.72 10.94
CA MET A 101 -7.21 -4.62 9.66
C MET A 101 -7.17 -5.96 8.91
N LEU A 102 -6.88 -7.04 9.63
CA LEU A 102 -6.83 -8.38 9.04
C LEU A 102 -8.22 -8.88 8.64
N GLU A 103 -9.24 -8.69 9.47
CA GLU A 103 -10.62 -9.00 9.13
C GLU A 103 -11.06 -8.28 7.86
N MET A 104 -10.83 -6.98 7.76
CA MET A 104 -11.18 -6.21 6.58
C MET A 104 -10.42 -6.67 5.33
N TYR A 105 -9.15 -7.03 5.47
CA TYR A 105 -8.35 -7.59 4.38
C TYR A 105 -8.91 -8.92 3.88
N ILE A 106 -9.33 -9.79 4.81
CA ILE A 106 -9.91 -11.10 4.52
C ILE A 106 -11.31 -10.96 3.91
N ASP A 107 -12.19 -10.17 4.52
CA ASP A 107 -13.58 -9.98 4.08
C ASP A 107 -13.66 -9.38 2.66
N ASN A 108 -12.72 -8.50 2.33
CA ASN A 108 -12.61 -7.93 1.00
C ASN A 108 -11.83 -8.81 0.03
N GLU A 109 -11.29 -9.95 0.47
CA GLU A 109 -10.38 -10.78 -0.33
C GLU A 109 -9.28 -9.92 -0.98
N ALA A 110 -8.64 -9.06 -0.20
CA ALA A 110 -7.76 -8.01 -0.74
C ALA A 110 -6.52 -8.56 -1.46
N TRP A 111 -6.20 -9.84 -1.30
CA TRP A 111 -5.20 -10.55 -2.11
C TRP A 111 -5.62 -10.68 -3.58
N THR A 112 -6.93 -10.59 -3.90
CA THR A 112 -7.45 -10.67 -5.27
C THR A 112 -7.35 -9.36 -6.03
N TYR A 113 -7.12 -8.24 -5.36
CA TYR A 113 -6.99 -6.97 -6.08
C TYR A 113 -5.77 -7.03 -7.00
N ARG A 114 -5.98 -6.64 -8.26
CA ARG A 114 -4.95 -6.65 -9.32
C ARG A 114 -3.63 -6.01 -8.90
N ASN A 115 -3.71 -4.97 -8.11
CA ASN A 115 -2.57 -4.18 -7.67
C ASN A 115 -1.92 -4.68 -6.39
N THR A 116 -2.44 -5.74 -5.78
CA THR A 116 -1.84 -6.31 -4.57
C THR A 116 -0.52 -7.00 -4.92
N ARG A 117 0.53 -6.63 -4.21
CA ARG A 117 1.88 -7.18 -4.28
C ARG A 117 2.42 -7.33 -2.86
N LYS A 118 3.37 -8.23 -2.64
CA LYS A 118 3.97 -8.46 -1.31
C LYS A 118 4.44 -7.16 -0.63
N HIS A 119 5.03 -6.25 -1.40
CA HIS A 119 5.57 -5.00 -0.87
C HIS A 119 4.53 -3.93 -0.54
N ASN A 120 3.32 -3.98 -1.09
CA ASN A 120 2.30 -2.98 -0.80
C ASN A 120 1.21 -3.46 0.17
N ILE A 121 1.25 -4.71 0.62
CA ILE A 121 0.30 -5.24 1.61
C ILE A 121 0.26 -4.40 2.89
N PRO A 122 1.39 -3.93 3.48
CA PRO A 122 1.34 -3.08 4.66
C PRO A 122 0.45 -1.84 4.45
N TRP A 123 0.56 -1.21 3.29
CA TRP A 123 -0.22 -0.01 2.95
C TRP A 123 -1.69 -0.30 2.73
N ILE A 124 -2.01 -1.44 2.11
CA ILE A 124 -3.41 -1.90 1.94
C ILE A 124 -4.06 -2.13 3.31
N LEU A 125 -3.33 -2.72 4.27
CA LEU A 125 -3.80 -2.85 5.65
C LEU A 125 -3.97 -1.49 6.34
N GLY A 126 -3.05 -0.56 6.10
CA GLY A 126 -3.10 0.79 6.65
C GLY A 126 -4.27 1.63 6.14
N GLU A 127 -4.82 1.32 4.97
CA GLU A 127 -6.03 1.95 4.42
C GLU A 127 -7.32 1.44 5.08
N ALA A 128 -7.25 0.41 5.93
CA ALA A 128 -8.38 -0.04 6.72
C ALA A 128 -8.89 1.09 7.65
N ASP A 129 -10.21 1.27 7.74
CA ASP A 129 -10.79 2.32 8.57
C ASP A 129 -10.28 2.29 10.02
N VAL A 130 -10.16 1.09 10.60
CA VAL A 130 -9.64 0.91 11.98
C VAL A 130 -8.18 1.34 12.13
N ALA A 131 -7.36 1.21 11.08
CA ALA A 131 -5.96 1.65 11.09
C ALA A 131 -5.84 3.17 11.04
N ARG A 132 -6.77 3.82 10.36
CA ARG A 132 -6.77 5.27 10.19
C ARG A 132 -7.10 6.04 11.47
N TYR A 133 -7.78 5.41 12.44
CA TYR A 133 -8.09 6.03 13.72
C TYR A 133 -6.91 5.95 14.68
N LEU A 134 -6.41 7.10 15.10
CA LEU A 134 -5.28 7.17 16.03
C LEU A 134 -5.67 6.96 17.50
N LEU A 135 -6.93 7.12 17.86
CA LEU A 135 -7.40 6.93 19.23
C LEU A 135 -7.14 5.50 19.71
N GLY A 136 -6.46 5.39 20.85
CA GLY A 136 -6.09 4.11 21.46
C GLY A 136 -4.77 3.53 20.94
N GLN A 137 -4.23 4.07 19.86
CA GLN A 137 -2.93 3.67 19.32
C GLN A 137 -1.78 4.31 20.10
N LYS A 138 -0.56 3.79 19.92
CA LYS A 138 0.64 4.37 20.52
C LYS A 138 1.46 5.04 19.45
N VAL A 139 1.88 6.26 19.72
CA VAL A 139 2.71 7.08 18.83
C VAL A 139 4.12 7.14 19.40
N LYS A 140 5.11 6.98 18.54
CA LYS A 140 6.52 7.08 18.92
C LYS A 140 6.87 8.54 19.21
N LYS A 141 7.52 8.76 20.35
CA LYS A 141 8.04 10.10 20.73
C LYS A 141 9.12 10.57 19.75
N ASP A 142 9.31 11.88 19.71
CA ASP A 142 10.35 12.53 18.91
C ASP A 142 10.23 12.26 17.38
N THR A 143 8.99 12.17 16.90
CA THR A 143 8.66 12.01 15.48
C THR A 143 7.75 13.13 15.01
N LEU A 144 7.69 13.37 13.69
CA LEU A 144 6.80 14.37 13.11
C LEU A 144 5.33 14.14 13.45
N LEU A 145 4.92 12.86 13.52
CA LEU A 145 3.57 12.49 13.92
C LEU A 145 3.29 12.87 15.37
N TYR A 146 4.23 12.60 16.28
CA TYR A 146 4.14 13.01 17.68
C TYR A 146 4.02 14.52 17.83
N GLU A 147 4.86 15.28 17.13
CA GLU A 147 4.81 16.75 17.15
C GLU A 147 3.48 17.30 16.63
N ALA A 148 2.95 16.71 15.54
CA ALA A 148 1.67 17.11 14.99
C ALA A 148 0.52 16.88 15.97
N ILE A 149 0.46 15.68 16.58
CA ILE A 149 -0.60 15.32 17.52
C ILE A 149 -0.51 16.11 18.81
N SER A 150 0.71 16.42 19.29
CA SER A 150 0.92 17.19 20.53
C SER A 150 0.38 18.63 20.45
N LYS A 151 0.18 19.15 19.25
CA LYS A 151 -0.40 20.48 19.02
C LYS A 151 -1.93 20.48 19.08
N GLU A 152 -2.56 19.31 19.02
CA GLU A 152 -4.01 19.16 19.01
C GLU A 152 -4.57 19.21 20.44
N LYS A 153 -5.35 20.26 20.76
CA LYS A 153 -5.91 20.50 22.08
C LYS A 153 -6.95 19.45 22.51
N SER A 154 -7.55 18.75 21.56
CA SER A 154 -8.58 17.72 21.79
C SER A 154 -8.00 16.35 22.14
N VAL A 155 -6.69 16.22 22.20
CA VAL A 155 -5.97 14.96 22.39
C VAL A 155 -5.25 14.95 23.72
N LEU A 156 -5.41 13.86 24.45
CA LEU A 156 -4.57 13.55 25.59
C LEU A 156 -3.52 12.50 25.21
N LEU A 157 -2.27 12.81 25.52
CA LEU A 157 -1.17 11.86 25.38
C LEU A 157 -0.83 11.31 26.76
N SER A 158 -1.03 10.00 26.95
CA SER A 158 -0.74 9.31 28.19
C SER A 158 0.53 8.44 28.06
N GLU A 159 1.31 8.38 29.15
CA GLU A 159 2.51 7.57 29.21
C GLU A 159 2.22 6.09 29.03
N CYS A 160 3.13 5.38 28.36
CA CYS A 160 3.09 3.94 28.13
C CYS A 160 4.15 3.22 28.99
N LYS A 161 4.04 1.89 29.11
CA LYS A 161 5.11 1.07 29.72
C LYS A 161 6.42 1.20 28.95
N ASP A 162 6.36 1.35 27.63
CA ASP A 162 7.51 1.65 26.79
C ASP A 162 7.72 3.16 26.77
N PRO A 163 8.82 3.70 27.34
CA PRO A 163 9.05 5.14 27.46
C PRO A 163 9.17 5.87 26.12
N ASN A 164 9.45 5.12 25.05
CA ASN A 164 9.57 5.69 23.70
C ASN A 164 8.21 5.99 23.03
N TYR A 165 7.09 5.61 23.67
CA TYR A 165 5.76 5.76 23.10
C TYR A 165 4.80 6.46 24.06
N VAL A 166 3.85 7.18 23.50
CA VAL A 166 2.68 7.71 24.19
C VAL A 166 1.41 7.12 23.59
N ARG A 167 0.38 6.95 24.40
CA ARG A 167 -0.93 6.52 23.93
C ARG A 167 -1.81 7.73 23.64
N VAL A 168 -2.46 7.71 22.48
CA VAL A 168 -3.42 8.73 22.08
C VAL A 168 -4.76 8.43 22.70
N SER A 169 -5.29 9.38 23.43
CA SER A 169 -6.64 9.35 24.03
C SER A 169 -7.34 10.68 23.79
N LYS A 170 -8.67 10.67 23.96
CA LYS A 170 -9.47 11.90 23.80
C LYS A 170 -9.54 12.67 25.12
N ASP A 171 -9.59 13.99 25.02
CA ASP A 171 -9.96 14.85 26.12
C ASP A 171 -11.48 15.05 26.12
N GLY A 172 -12.12 14.65 27.22
CA GLY A 172 -13.55 14.86 27.44
C GLY A 172 -14.49 13.99 26.56
N LYS A 173 -15.75 14.45 26.47
CA LYS A 173 -16.86 13.74 25.81
C LYS A 173 -16.97 14.05 24.31
N GLN A 174 -16.28 15.06 23.82
CA GLN A 174 -16.37 15.49 22.43
C GLN A 174 -15.63 14.50 21.52
N PHE A 175 -16.35 13.91 20.58
CA PHE A 175 -15.78 12.99 19.60
C PHE A 175 -15.15 13.82 18.46
N MET A 176 -13.83 13.89 18.45
CA MET A 176 -13.08 14.35 17.30
C MET A 176 -12.29 13.14 16.75
N PRO A 177 -12.66 12.59 15.60
CA PRO A 177 -11.89 11.51 15.01
C PRO A 177 -10.56 12.07 14.49
N ILE A 178 -9.44 11.72 15.15
CA ILE A 178 -8.13 11.98 14.60
C ILE A 178 -7.81 10.82 13.68
N MET A 179 -7.69 11.13 12.42
CA MET A 179 -7.42 10.15 11.36
C MET A 179 -6.15 10.54 10.63
N PHE A 180 -5.44 9.56 10.12
CA PHE A 180 -4.38 9.77 9.15
C PHE A 180 -4.72 9.08 7.84
N HIS A 181 -4.14 9.60 6.76
CA HIS A 181 -4.31 9.04 5.42
C HIS A 181 -2.96 8.97 4.74
N PHE A 182 -2.77 7.93 3.93
CA PHE A 182 -1.60 7.83 3.08
C PHE A 182 -1.85 8.59 1.77
N TYR A 183 -1.06 9.63 1.54
CA TYR A 183 -1.10 10.38 0.28
C TYR A 183 0.16 10.13 -0.53
N HIS A 184 0.01 9.93 -1.83
CA HIS A 184 1.09 9.91 -2.80
C HIS A 184 2.29 9.03 -2.42
N HIS A 185 2.10 7.71 -2.43
CA HIS A 185 3.20 6.78 -2.27
C HIS A 185 4.10 6.82 -3.50
N TYR A 186 5.21 7.53 -3.40
CA TYR A 186 6.29 7.46 -4.37
C TYR A 186 7.36 6.51 -3.87
N PHE A 187 7.71 5.50 -4.67
CA PHE A 187 8.94 4.79 -4.45
C PHE A 187 10.11 5.72 -4.78
N ILE A 188 10.83 6.16 -3.76
CA ILE A 188 12.15 6.76 -3.93
C ILE A 188 13.08 5.59 -4.29
N ARG A 189 13.53 5.56 -5.54
CA ARG A 189 14.55 4.62 -6.00
C ARG A 189 15.91 5.09 -5.55
#